data_0fc80f8f0d4032b3f9eea9157db43ed3
#
_entry.id   0fc80f8f0d4032b3f9eea9157db43ed3
#
_cell.length_a   1.000
_cell.length_b   1.000
_cell.length_c   1.000
_cell.angle_alpha   90.00
_cell.angle_beta   90.00
_cell.angle_gamma   90.00
#
_symmetry.space_group_name_H-M   'P 1'
#
loop_
_entity.id
_entity.type
_entity.pdbx_description
1 polymer ?
#
loop_
_entity_poly.entity_id
_entity_poly.type
_entity_poly.pdbx_seq_one_letter_code
_entity_poly.pdbx_strand_id
1 'polypeptide(L)'
;MFLKKNFLKSSSYIVFTIFIVFFICFIHTKSFSKIFKIQDIEIEEPFNSNFDKEKVINKAFVQAFDLLLNSLITSNDKNKIKDAQLKDIKYLVDSFTITNEQFLNKNYQANFEVNFDKGKILNFFEKKSIFPSMFKKKEFLTLLILIDNEEDKVLLFDRNPFYTKWNDDTKNFSQISYILHEEDIFDLKLINENKDNIENFKFDQIIKKYDTEDYIVAIYFENKNNLRVLSKMF
;
A
#
# COMPACT_ATOMS: atom_id res chain seq x y z
N MET A 1 -2.84 -68.56 8.68
CA MET A 1 -3.80 -67.54 8.20
C MET A 1 -3.91 -66.31 9.14
N PHE A 2 -3.37 -66.37 10.36
CA PHE A 2 -3.46 -65.26 11.36
C PHE A 2 -2.40 -64.13 11.21
N LEU A 3 -1.25 -64.43 10.65
CA LEU A 3 -0.14 -63.44 10.53
C LEU A 3 -0.35 -62.36 9.47
N LYS A 4 -1.13 -62.61 8.41
CA LYS A 4 -1.41 -61.64 7.33
C LYS A 4 -2.38 -60.51 7.76
N LYS A 5 -3.23 -60.75 8.75
CA LYS A 5 -4.26 -59.79 9.19
C LYS A 5 -3.69 -58.68 10.09
N ASN A 6 -2.60 -58.98 10.82
CA ASN A 6 -1.94 -58.00 11.69
C ASN A 6 -1.02 -57.07 10.91
N PHE A 7 -0.43 -57.51 9.77
CA PHE A 7 0.43 -56.72 8.93
C PHE A 7 -0.36 -55.62 8.18
N LEU A 8 -1.57 -55.96 7.73
CA LEU A 8 -2.46 -54.98 7.05
C LEU A 8 -3.00 -53.90 8.01
N LYS A 9 -3.24 -54.22 9.27
CA LYS A 9 -3.64 -53.24 10.28
C LYS A 9 -2.49 -52.27 10.61
N SER A 10 -1.27 -52.78 10.78
CA SER A 10 -0.09 -51.95 11.06
C SER A 10 0.22 -50.98 9.92
N SER A 11 0.11 -51.38 8.65
CA SER A 11 0.31 -50.56 7.48
C SER A 11 -0.72 -49.41 7.40
N SER A 12 -1.99 -49.69 7.77
CA SER A 12 -3.05 -48.67 7.76
C SER A 12 -2.81 -47.56 8.81
N TYR A 13 -2.30 -47.93 10.00
CA TYR A 13 -1.95 -46.93 11.03
C TYR A 13 -0.76 -46.03 10.59
N ILE A 14 0.24 -46.61 9.93
CA ILE A 14 1.40 -45.88 9.44
C ILE A 14 0.97 -44.85 8.36
N VAL A 15 0.13 -45.27 7.43
CA VAL A 15 -0.39 -44.36 6.38
C VAL A 15 -1.24 -43.23 6.99
N PHE A 16 -2.08 -43.57 7.99
CA PHE A 16 -2.91 -42.59 8.68
C PHE A 16 -2.06 -41.59 9.48
N THR A 17 -0.99 -42.04 10.13
CA THR A 17 -0.07 -41.19 10.88
C THR A 17 0.69 -40.25 9.95
N ILE A 18 1.14 -40.74 8.79
CA ILE A 18 1.81 -39.91 7.76
C ILE A 18 0.84 -38.85 7.23
N PHE A 19 -0.44 -39.20 7.03
CA PHE A 19 -1.47 -38.27 6.57
C PHE A 19 -1.75 -37.16 7.58
N ILE A 20 -1.80 -37.48 8.89
CA ILE A 20 -1.96 -36.51 9.96
C ILE A 20 -0.75 -35.57 10.04
N VAL A 21 0.48 -36.08 9.97
CA VAL A 21 1.70 -35.27 9.97
C VAL A 21 1.73 -34.33 8.74
N PHE A 22 1.35 -34.86 7.58
CA PHE A 22 1.25 -34.05 6.37
C PHE A 22 0.20 -32.96 6.49
N PHE A 23 -0.96 -33.24 7.13
CA PHE A 23 -2.02 -32.24 7.33
C PHE A 23 -1.61 -31.15 8.34
N ILE A 24 -0.84 -31.50 9.37
CA ILE A 24 -0.31 -30.52 10.34
C ILE A 24 0.70 -29.56 9.69
N CYS A 25 1.48 -30.00 8.70
CA CYS A 25 2.42 -29.17 7.97
C CYS A 25 1.72 -28.12 7.07
N PHE A 26 0.44 -28.30 6.74
CA PHE A 26 -0.34 -27.34 5.95
C PHE A 26 -1.08 -26.27 6.78
N ILE A 27 -1.00 -26.33 8.11
CA ILE A 27 -1.48 -25.22 8.93
C ILE A 27 -0.47 -24.08 8.80
N HIS A 28 -0.56 -23.36 7.69
CA HIS A 28 0.16 -22.09 7.52
C HIS A 28 -0.43 -21.10 8.52
N THR A 29 0.21 -20.96 9.65
CA THR A 29 -0.05 -19.82 10.54
C THR A 29 0.23 -18.57 9.74
N LYS A 30 -0.80 -17.75 9.50
CA LYS A 30 -0.60 -16.40 8.98
C LYS A 30 0.33 -15.70 9.95
N SER A 31 1.60 -15.58 9.58
CA SER A 31 2.56 -14.79 10.33
C SER A 31 2.10 -13.34 10.20
N PHE A 32 1.45 -12.81 11.24
CA PHE A 32 1.23 -11.38 11.32
C PHE A 32 2.60 -10.71 11.31
N SER A 33 2.83 -9.80 10.35
CA SER A 33 4.05 -9.02 10.31
C SER A 33 4.32 -8.42 11.69
N LYS A 34 5.51 -8.70 12.23
CA LYS A 34 5.95 -8.16 13.51
C LYS A 34 6.50 -6.75 13.40
N ILE A 35 6.51 -6.18 12.19
CA ILE A 35 7.09 -4.88 11.88
C ILE A 35 6.07 -3.97 11.20
N PHE A 36 6.24 -2.66 11.40
CA PHE A 36 5.67 -1.62 10.53
C PHE A 36 6.77 -1.14 9.59
N LYS A 37 6.54 -1.25 8.31
CA LYS A 37 7.49 -0.92 7.26
C LYS A 37 7.18 0.43 6.63
N ILE A 38 8.15 1.35 6.63
CA ILE A 38 8.09 2.65 5.98
C ILE A 38 9.13 2.67 4.86
N GLN A 39 8.71 2.96 3.64
CA GLN A 39 9.55 2.94 2.44
C GLN A 39 9.63 4.33 1.79
N ASP A 40 10.49 4.46 0.80
CA ASP A 40 10.61 5.63 -0.07
C ASP A 40 10.86 6.94 0.68
N ILE A 41 11.68 6.88 1.74
CA ILE A 41 12.10 8.08 2.49
C ILE A 41 13.32 8.64 1.78
N GLU A 42 13.14 9.75 1.08
CA GLU A 42 14.23 10.44 0.40
C GLU A 42 14.89 11.45 1.32
N ILE A 43 16.22 11.35 1.45
CA ILE A 43 17.03 12.33 2.16
C ILE A 43 18.07 12.90 1.20
N GLU A 44 18.11 14.21 1.15
CA GLU A 44 19.17 14.97 0.47
C GLU A 44 19.89 15.87 1.49
N GLU A 45 21.22 15.82 1.47
CA GLU A 45 22.10 16.64 2.34
C GLU A 45 23.32 17.13 1.58
N PRO A 46 23.80 18.36 1.84
CA PRO A 46 25.05 18.84 1.27
C PRO A 46 26.23 17.92 1.67
N PHE A 47 26.99 17.48 0.66
CA PHE A 47 28.20 16.69 0.88
C PHE A 47 29.43 17.63 0.96
N ASN A 48 29.83 17.95 2.19
CA ASN A 48 30.95 18.82 2.49
C ASN A 48 31.78 18.23 3.64
N SER A 49 32.81 18.97 4.10
CA SER A 49 33.68 18.53 5.20
C SER A 49 32.97 18.23 6.52
N ASN A 50 31.75 18.73 6.69
CA ASN A 50 30.92 18.52 7.88
C ASN A 50 29.83 17.47 7.67
N PHE A 51 29.88 16.74 6.53
CA PHE A 51 28.92 15.68 6.25
C PHE A 51 29.05 14.56 7.29
N ASP A 52 27.91 14.14 7.80
CA ASP A 52 27.80 13.09 8.81
C ASP A 52 26.67 12.14 8.40
N LYS A 53 27.05 10.95 7.98
CA LYS A 53 26.09 9.92 7.55
C LYS A 53 25.15 9.50 8.69
N GLU A 54 25.59 9.55 9.94
CA GLU A 54 24.74 9.23 11.09
C GLU A 54 23.61 10.25 11.25
N LYS A 55 23.89 11.54 11.00
CA LYS A 55 22.84 12.56 11.00
C LYS A 55 21.80 12.34 9.91
N VAL A 56 22.24 11.90 8.73
CA VAL A 56 21.33 11.56 7.61
C VAL A 56 20.42 10.40 8.00
N ILE A 57 20.98 9.32 8.56
CA ILE A 57 20.21 8.17 9.05
C ILE A 57 19.22 8.60 10.15
N ASN A 58 19.66 9.47 11.07
CA ASN A 58 18.80 9.98 12.12
C ASN A 58 17.62 10.79 11.57
N LYS A 59 17.84 11.60 10.52
CA LYS A 59 16.76 12.31 9.80
C LYS A 59 15.77 11.34 9.17
N ALA A 60 16.29 10.28 8.52
CA ALA A 60 15.42 9.24 7.93
C ALA A 60 14.53 8.56 8.99
N PHE A 61 15.09 8.27 10.19
CA PHE A 61 14.31 7.69 11.29
C PHE A 61 13.20 8.63 11.79
N VAL A 62 13.48 9.93 11.91
CA VAL A 62 12.49 10.92 12.33
C VAL A 62 11.39 11.04 11.29
N GLN A 63 11.74 11.17 10.00
CA GLN A 63 10.73 11.22 8.93
C GLN A 63 9.90 9.95 8.85
N ALA A 64 10.56 8.78 8.95
CA ALA A 64 9.86 7.50 9.00
C ALA A 64 8.87 7.43 10.15
N PHE A 65 9.29 7.88 11.33
CA PHE A 65 8.43 7.89 12.51
C PHE A 65 7.22 8.81 12.33
N ASP A 66 7.42 10.00 11.78
CA ASP A 66 6.32 10.93 11.49
C ASP A 66 5.32 10.33 10.48
N LEU A 67 5.81 9.67 9.43
CA LEU A 67 4.96 8.96 8.47
C LEU A 67 4.18 7.83 9.14
N LEU A 68 4.84 7.05 10.01
CA LEU A 68 4.20 6.00 10.78
C LEU A 68 3.09 6.57 11.68
N LEU A 69 3.37 7.67 12.40
CA LEU A 69 2.36 8.33 13.25
C LEU A 69 1.15 8.81 12.42
N ASN A 70 1.42 9.39 11.23
CA ASN A 70 0.36 9.83 10.32
C ASN A 70 -0.59 8.70 9.90
N SER A 71 -0.06 7.48 9.82
CA SER A 71 -0.82 6.31 9.41
C SER A 71 -1.57 5.61 10.54
N LEU A 72 -1.16 5.81 11.80
CA LEU A 72 -1.68 5.03 12.92
C LEU A 72 -2.52 5.83 13.92
N ILE A 73 -2.30 7.15 14.03
CA ILE A 73 -2.93 7.95 15.08
C ILE A 73 -3.53 9.26 14.56
N THR A 74 -4.46 9.80 15.33
CA THR A 74 -5.11 11.08 15.00
C THR A 74 -4.18 12.27 15.27
N SER A 75 -4.49 13.43 14.66
CA SER A 75 -3.74 14.68 14.92
C SER A 75 -3.77 15.10 16.40
N ASN A 76 -4.85 14.80 17.12
CA ASN A 76 -4.95 15.08 18.56
C ASN A 76 -3.99 14.20 19.37
N ASP A 77 -3.84 12.92 19.01
CA ASP A 77 -2.95 12.01 19.70
C ASP A 77 -1.49 12.30 19.40
N LYS A 78 -1.14 12.86 18.23
CA LYS A 78 0.21 13.33 17.94
C LYS A 78 0.73 14.34 18.95
N ASN A 79 -0.15 15.18 19.50
CA ASN A 79 0.24 16.14 20.54
C ASN A 79 0.79 15.48 21.80
N LYS A 80 0.39 14.25 22.11
CA LYS A 80 0.87 13.46 23.25
C LYS A 80 2.29 12.90 23.03
N ILE A 81 2.78 12.93 21.79
CA ILE A 81 4.07 12.33 21.38
C ILE A 81 5.10 13.39 20.98
N LYS A 82 4.75 14.67 20.97
CA LYS A 82 5.64 15.77 20.55
C LYS A 82 7.01 15.77 21.25
N ASP A 83 7.09 15.22 22.44
CA ASP A 83 8.31 15.17 23.25
C ASP A 83 9.17 13.91 22.97
N ALA A 84 8.81 13.10 21.99
CA ALA A 84 9.59 11.91 21.62
C ALA A 84 10.99 12.34 21.13
N GLN A 85 12.01 11.90 21.84
CA GLN A 85 13.40 12.21 21.49
C GLN A 85 13.93 11.20 20.47
N LEU A 86 14.97 11.58 19.73
CA LEU A 86 15.63 10.70 18.76
C LEU A 86 16.03 9.33 19.36
N LYS A 87 16.47 9.30 20.63
CA LYS A 87 16.80 8.05 21.32
C LYS A 87 15.60 7.11 21.43
N ASP A 88 14.40 7.66 21.64
CA ASP A 88 13.16 6.89 21.76
C ASP A 88 12.79 6.33 20.40
N ILE A 89 12.90 7.14 19.33
CA ILE A 89 12.66 6.72 17.96
C ILE A 89 13.63 5.59 17.56
N LYS A 90 14.92 5.76 17.81
CA LYS A 90 15.93 4.72 17.54
C LYS A 90 15.62 3.39 18.25
N TYR A 91 15.12 3.45 19.47
CA TYR A 91 14.71 2.24 20.22
C TYR A 91 13.55 1.49 19.56
N LEU A 92 12.64 2.23 18.88
CA LEU A 92 11.49 1.65 18.18
C LEU A 92 11.87 1.02 16.85
N VAL A 93 12.99 1.44 16.24
CA VAL A 93 13.48 0.87 14.98
C VAL A 93 13.96 -0.56 15.22
N ASP A 94 13.56 -1.48 14.34
CA ASP A 94 14.06 -2.85 14.27
C ASP A 94 15.24 -2.96 13.33
N SER A 95 15.07 -2.47 12.10
CA SER A 95 16.07 -2.49 11.05
C SER A 95 15.84 -1.36 10.04
N PHE A 96 16.85 -1.06 9.23
CA PHE A 96 16.69 -0.15 8.09
C PHE A 96 17.58 -0.55 6.92
N THR A 97 17.22 -0.09 5.74
CA THR A 97 17.98 -0.30 4.49
C THR A 97 18.18 1.03 3.80
N ILE A 98 19.35 1.26 3.23
CA ILE A 98 19.66 2.40 2.37
C ILE A 98 19.68 1.89 0.93
N THR A 99 18.91 2.53 0.06
CA THR A 99 18.85 2.22 -1.37
C THR A 99 19.14 3.48 -2.18
N ASN A 100 19.55 3.32 -3.43
CA ASN A 100 19.79 4.44 -4.36
C ASN A 100 20.74 5.51 -3.79
N GLU A 101 21.77 5.09 -3.04
CA GLU A 101 22.76 6.00 -2.48
C GLU A 101 23.61 6.62 -3.59
N GLN A 102 23.64 7.96 -3.67
CA GLN A 102 24.33 8.71 -4.73
C GLN A 102 25.00 9.96 -4.17
N PHE A 103 26.10 10.34 -4.84
CA PHE A 103 26.81 11.60 -4.58
C PHE A 103 26.78 12.43 -5.86
N LEU A 104 25.84 13.35 -5.97
CA LEU A 104 25.61 14.18 -7.15
C LEU A 104 25.68 15.67 -6.81
N ASN A 105 26.36 16.46 -7.64
CA ASN A 105 26.37 17.92 -7.52
C ASN A 105 26.71 18.47 -6.13
N LYS A 106 27.63 17.83 -5.42
CA LYS A 106 28.00 18.10 -4.01
C LYS A 106 26.88 17.83 -3.00
N ASN A 107 25.89 17.05 -3.37
CA ASN A 107 24.86 16.55 -2.48
C ASN A 107 24.96 15.03 -2.34
N TYR A 108 24.69 14.57 -1.15
CA TYR A 108 24.41 13.17 -0.85
C TYR A 108 22.89 12.98 -0.97
N GLN A 109 22.48 11.99 -1.72
CA GLN A 109 21.08 11.59 -1.89
C GLN A 109 20.95 10.09 -1.61
N ALA A 110 19.94 9.70 -0.86
CA ALA A 110 19.64 8.30 -0.63
C ALA A 110 18.19 8.08 -0.26
N ASN A 111 17.67 6.90 -0.61
CA ASN A 111 16.37 6.43 -0.20
C ASN A 111 16.53 5.46 0.98
N PHE A 112 15.63 5.59 1.95
CA PHE A 112 15.62 4.74 3.13
C PHE A 112 14.33 3.93 3.20
N GLU A 113 14.48 2.70 3.66
CA GLU A 113 13.41 1.87 4.16
C GLU A 113 13.66 1.65 5.65
N VAL A 114 12.67 1.97 6.50
CA VAL A 114 12.78 1.82 7.95
C VAL A 114 11.71 0.87 8.46
N ASN A 115 12.11 -0.13 9.19
CA ASN A 115 11.25 -1.11 9.82
C ASN A 115 11.17 -0.83 11.32
N PHE A 116 9.96 -0.61 11.83
CA PHE A 116 9.71 -0.44 13.26
C PHE A 116 9.19 -1.73 13.87
N ASP A 117 9.68 -2.06 15.07
CA ASP A 117 9.12 -3.17 15.86
C ASP A 117 7.70 -2.83 16.31
N LYS A 118 6.74 -3.62 15.84
CA LYS A 118 5.31 -3.42 16.13
C LYS A 118 4.99 -3.49 17.62
N GLY A 119 5.63 -4.40 18.35
CA GLY A 119 5.42 -4.55 19.79
C GLY A 119 5.90 -3.32 20.54
N LYS A 120 7.11 -2.83 20.22
CA LYS A 120 7.67 -1.62 20.83
C LYS A 120 6.80 -0.38 20.52
N ILE A 121 6.32 -0.23 19.28
CA ILE A 121 5.43 0.88 18.89
C ILE A 121 4.12 0.82 19.68
N LEU A 122 3.48 -0.34 19.78
CA LEU A 122 2.22 -0.48 20.53
C LEU A 122 2.43 -0.19 22.02
N ASN A 123 3.51 -0.70 22.63
CA ASN A 123 3.86 -0.40 24.01
C ASN A 123 4.15 1.11 24.23
N PHE A 124 4.80 1.76 23.25
CA PHE A 124 5.05 3.19 23.30
C PHE A 124 3.75 4.00 23.29
N PHE A 125 2.81 3.62 22.44
CA PHE A 125 1.48 4.24 22.41
C PHE A 125 0.67 4.00 23.67
N GLU A 126 0.66 2.77 24.19
CA GLU A 126 -0.03 2.42 25.43
C GLU A 126 0.43 3.28 26.60
N LYS A 127 1.75 3.47 26.78
CA LYS A 127 2.32 4.35 27.81
C LYS A 127 1.88 5.80 27.70
N LYS A 128 1.45 6.24 26.52
CA LYS A 128 0.94 7.59 26.26
C LYS A 128 -0.60 7.64 26.21
N SER A 129 -1.28 6.54 26.55
CA SER A 129 -2.74 6.40 26.45
C SER A 129 -3.25 6.73 25.04
N ILE A 130 -2.57 6.21 24.02
CA ILE A 130 -2.91 6.32 22.61
C ILE A 130 -3.36 4.95 22.12
N PHE A 131 -4.52 4.91 21.48
CA PHE A 131 -5.07 3.72 20.86
C PHE A 131 -4.92 3.84 19.34
N PRO A 132 -3.92 3.18 18.72
CA PRO A 132 -3.72 3.30 17.28
C PRO A 132 -4.89 2.68 16.52
N SER A 133 -5.31 3.35 15.47
CA SER A 133 -6.22 2.81 14.48
C SER A 133 -5.44 1.88 13.58
N MET A 134 -5.56 0.58 13.81
CA MET A 134 -5.03 -0.43 12.89
C MET A 134 -6.01 -0.56 11.73
N PHE A 135 -5.96 0.35 10.78
CA PHE A 135 -6.81 0.26 9.59
C PHE A 135 -6.43 -0.98 8.78
N LYS A 136 -7.42 -1.76 8.41
CA LYS A 136 -7.26 -2.68 7.28
C LYS A 136 -7.04 -1.81 6.06
N LYS A 137 -5.98 -2.07 5.30
CA LYS A 137 -5.79 -1.46 4.00
C LYS A 137 -7.06 -1.69 3.19
N LYS A 138 -7.74 -0.61 2.81
CA LYS A 138 -8.95 -0.69 2.01
C LYS A 138 -8.56 -0.61 0.55
N GLU A 139 -9.05 -1.53 -0.26
CA GLU A 139 -8.78 -1.56 -1.69
C GLU A 139 -9.98 -1.00 -2.43
N PHE A 140 -9.73 -0.03 -3.31
CA PHE A 140 -10.74 0.54 -4.17
C PHE A 140 -10.42 0.23 -5.63
N LEU A 141 -11.37 -0.35 -6.32
CA LEU A 141 -11.31 -0.40 -7.78
C LEU A 141 -11.41 1.04 -8.31
N THR A 142 -10.49 1.42 -9.18
CA THR A 142 -10.39 2.80 -9.67
C THR A 142 -10.58 2.83 -11.17
N LEU A 143 -11.64 3.51 -11.61
CA LEU A 143 -11.92 3.76 -13.01
C LEU A 143 -11.50 5.20 -13.36
N LEU A 144 -10.57 5.33 -14.30
CA LEU A 144 -10.08 6.61 -14.79
C LEU A 144 -10.59 6.82 -16.22
N ILE A 145 -11.40 7.84 -16.41
CA ILE A 145 -12.05 8.15 -17.69
C ILE A 145 -11.61 9.56 -18.10
N LEU A 146 -11.06 9.70 -19.29
CA LEU A 146 -10.77 11.02 -19.87
C LEU A 146 -11.70 11.26 -21.06
N ILE A 147 -12.40 12.37 -21.05
CA ILE A 147 -13.25 12.85 -22.14
C ILE A 147 -12.60 14.08 -22.74
N ASP A 148 -12.13 13.91 -23.96
CA ASP A 148 -11.64 15.02 -24.79
C ASP A 148 -12.84 15.64 -25.50
N ASN A 149 -13.23 16.84 -25.05
CA ASN A 149 -14.39 17.55 -25.62
C ASN A 149 -14.05 18.20 -26.97
N GLU A 150 -12.79 18.35 -27.36
CA GLU A 150 -12.42 18.91 -28.66
C GLU A 150 -12.48 17.86 -29.76
N GLU A 151 -11.92 16.70 -29.48
CA GLU A 151 -11.93 15.58 -30.41
C GLU A 151 -13.18 14.69 -30.28
N ASP A 152 -14.06 15.01 -29.34
CA ASP A 152 -15.28 14.25 -29.00
C ASP A 152 -14.99 12.77 -28.72
N LYS A 153 -13.91 12.48 -27.98
CA LYS A 153 -13.40 11.14 -27.74
C LYS A 153 -13.37 10.79 -26.26
N VAL A 154 -13.60 9.49 -26.00
CA VAL A 154 -13.35 8.88 -24.70
C VAL A 154 -12.01 8.16 -24.76
N LEU A 155 -11.12 8.49 -23.80
CA LEU A 155 -9.81 7.88 -23.67
C LEU A 155 -9.77 7.09 -22.36
N LEU A 156 -9.48 5.80 -22.47
CA LEU A 156 -9.31 4.86 -21.36
C LEU A 156 -7.94 4.19 -21.49
N PHE A 157 -7.52 3.52 -20.42
CA PHE A 157 -6.36 2.63 -20.37
C PHE A 157 -5.07 3.31 -20.87
N ASP A 158 -4.36 2.66 -21.77
CA ASP A 158 -3.09 3.12 -22.37
C ASP A 158 -3.19 4.49 -23.07
N ARG A 159 -4.40 4.84 -23.55
CA ARG A 159 -4.67 6.15 -24.19
C ARG A 159 -4.97 7.25 -23.19
N ASN A 160 -5.17 6.92 -21.92
CA ASN A 160 -5.45 7.88 -20.86
C ASN A 160 -4.17 8.16 -20.07
N PRO A 161 -3.59 9.38 -20.15
CA PRO A 161 -2.36 9.72 -19.46
C PRO A 161 -2.49 9.64 -17.93
N PHE A 162 -3.70 9.80 -17.37
CA PHE A 162 -3.94 9.64 -15.93
C PHE A 162 -3.91 8.16 -15.52
N TYR A 163 -4.28 7.25 -16.40
CA TYR A 163 -4.18 5.82 -16.17
C TYR A 163 -2.73 5.35 -16.23
N THR A 164 -2.00 5.73 -17.28
CA THR A 164 -0.63 5.25 -17.50
C THR A 164 0.36 5.74 -16.44
N LYS A 165 0.14 6.94 -15.88
CA LYS A 165 0.99 7.54 -14.84
C LYS A 165 0.51 7.29 -13.41
N TRP A 166 -0.64 6.63 -13.23
CA TRP A 166 -1.26 6.47 -11.91
C TRP A 166 -0.35 5.82 -10.86
N ASN A 167 0.41 4.82 -11.27
CA ASN A 167 1.26 4.05 -10.36
C ASN A 167 2.61 4.71 -10.04
N ASP A 168 2.99 5.78 -10.75
CA ASP A 168 4.29 6.43 -10.54
C ASP A 168 4.32 7.19 -9.19
N ASP A 169 3.17 7.74 -8.77
CA ASP A 169 3.06 8.58 -7.58
C ASP A 169 2.36 7.91 -6.38
N THR A 170 1.69 6.76 -6.58
CA THR A 170 0.83 6.16 -5.54
C THR A 170 1.55 5.21 -4.58
N LYS A 171 2.86 5.04 -4.70
CA LYS A 171 3.63 4.06 -3.91
C LYS A 171 3.74 4.39 -2.42
N ASN A 172 3.42 5.61 -2.00
CA ASN A 172 3.65 6.07 -0.65
C ASN A 172 2.42 5.91 0.24
N PHE A 173 2.55 5.08 1.25
CA PHE A 173 1.82 5.03 2.53
C PHE A 173 0.36 5.47 2.48
N SER A 174 -0.45 4.93 1.60
CA SER A 174 -1.88 5.14 1.70
C SER A 174 -2.53 3.96 2.43
N GLN A 175 -3.43 4.26 3.35
CA GLN A 175 -4.34 3.29 3.96
C GLN A 175 -5.33 2.74 2.91
N ILE A 176 -5.30 3.32 1.74
CA ILE A 176 -6.12 2.98 0.59
C ILE A 176 -5.20 2.46 -0.51
N SER A 177 -5.52 1.30 -1.04
CA SER A 177 -4.91 0.75 -2.25
C SER A 177 -5.86 1.02 -3.41
N TYR A 178 -5.32 1.57 -4.47
CA TYR A 178 -6.07 1.80 -5.70
C TYR A 178 -5.72 0.71 -6.70
N ILE A 179 -6.71 -0.06 -7.12
CA ILE A 179 -6.57 -1.08 -8.15
C ILE A 179 -7.17 -0.52 -9.42
N LEU A 180 -6.35 -0.32 -10.44
CA LEU A 180 -6.87 0.12 -11.74
C LEU A 180 -7.67 -1.01 -12.38
N HIS A 181 -8.79 -0.66 -13.02
CA HIS A 181 -9.57 -1.63 -13.78
C HIS A 181 -8.79 -2.09 -15.02
N GLU A 182 -8.96 -3.36 -15.37
CA GLU A 182 -8.26 -3.97 -16.50
C GLU A 182 -8.81 -3.50 -17.84
N GLU A 183 -7.97 -3.54 -18.87
CA GLU A 183 -8.35 -3.17 -20.22
C GLU A 183 -9.46 -4.09 -20.77
N ASP A 184 -10.59 -3.47 -21.15
CA ASP A 184 -11.73 -4.17 -21.73
C ASP A 184 -12.39 -3.29 -22.80
N ILE A 185 -12.47 -3.82 -24.01
CA ILE A 185 -13.07 -3.13 -25.17
C ILE A 185 -14.58 -2.91 -25.00
N PHE A 186 -15.26 -3.78 -24.25
CA PHE A 186 -16.69 -3.62 -23.96
C PHE A 186 -16.92 -2.44 -23.01
N ASP A 187 -16.02 -2.23 -22.05
CA ASP A 187 -16.09 -1.10 -21.12
C ASP A 187 -15.86 0.21 -21.87
N LEU A 188 -14.87 0.25 -22.78
CA LEU A 188 -14.65 1.40 -23.64
C LEU A 188 -15.90 1.73 -24.49
N LYS A 189 -16.51 0.72 -25.11
CA LYS A 189 -17.73 0.89 -25.90
C LYS A 189 -18.89 1.41 -25.05
N LEU A 190 -19.13 0.78 -23.90
CA LEU A 190 -20.20 1.14 -22.98
C LEU A 190 -20.07 2.58 -22.48
N ILE A 191 -18.87 3.01 -22.11
CA ILE A 191 -18.60 4.36 -21.65
C ILE A 191 -18.76 5.36 -22.80
N ASN A 192 -18.26 5.03 -24.00
CA ASN A 192 -18.38 5.90 -25.15
C ASN A 192 -19.84 6.11 -25.59
N GLU A 193 -20.68 5.07 -25.54
CA GLU A 193 -22.13 5.15 -25.84
C GLU A 193 -22.87 6.03 -24.82
N ASN A 194 -22.35 6.21 -23.62
CA ASN A 194 -22.96 6.97 -22.53
C ASN A 194 -22.22 8.29 -22.21
N LYS A 195 -21.28 8.70 -23.03
CA LYS A 195 -20.40 9.85 -22.75
C LYS A 195 -21.17 11.16 -22.49
N ASP A 196 -22.26 11.41 -23.21
CA ASP A 196 -23.05 12.63 -23.06
C ASP A 196 -23.77 12.74 -21.72
N ASN A 197 -24.00 11.61 -21.05
CA ASN A 197 -24.63 11.55 -19.72
C ASN A 197 -23.75 10.82 -18.70
N ILE A 198 -22.44 10.82 -18.90
CA ILE A 198 -21.51 10.04 -18.10
C ILE A 198 -21.53 10.40 -16.62
N GLU A 199 -21.86 11.65 -16.29
CA GLU A 199 -21.96 12.10 -14.90
C GLU A 199 -23.08 11.38 -14.12
N ASN A 200 -24.13 10.92 -14.81
CA ASN A 200 -25.22 10.18 -14.20
C ASN A 200 -25.18 8.68 -14.52
N PHE A 201 -24.20 8.26 -15.31
CA PHE A 201 -24.06 6.87 -15.71
C PHE A 201 -23.76 5.98 -14.50
N LYS A 202 -24.36 4.79 -14.49
CA LYS A 202 -24.16 3.76 -13.47
C LYS A 202 -23.13 2.75 -13.95
N PHE A 203 -22.03 2.65 -13.25
CA PHE A 203 -20.91 1.79 -13.61
C PHE A 203 -21.07 0.33 -13.15
N ASP A 204 -22.24 -0.07 -12.65
CA ASP A 204 -22.50 -1.40 -12.09
C ASP A 204 -22.09 -2.56 -13.00
N GLN A 205 -22.27 -2.41 -14.34
CA GLN A 205 -21.91 -3.46 -15.30
C GLN A 205 -20.39 -3.67 -15.39
N ILE A 206 -19.62 -2.62 -15.20
CA ILE A 206 -18.15 -2.66 -15.18
C ILE A 206 -17.70 -3.23 -13.84
N ILE A 207 -18.21 -2.68 -12.75
CA ILE A 207 -17.79 -3.02 -11.39
C ILE A 207 -18.05 -4.48 -11.02
N LYS A 208 -19.19 -5.04 -11.42
CA LYS A 208 -19.56 -6.44 -11.14
C LYS A 208 -18.53 -7.48 -11.61
N LYS A 209 -17.65 -7.12 -12.53
CA LYS A 209 -16.57 -8.00 -13.00
C LYS A 209 -15.48 -8.22 -11.94
N TYR A 210 -15.38 -7.35 -10.92
CA TYR A 210 -14.23 -7.27 -9.98
C TYR A 210 -14.54 -7.77 -8.58
N ASP A 211 -15.71 -8.31 -8.30
CA ASP A 211 -16.11 -8.82 -6.98
C ASP A 211 -15.77 -7.84 -5.83
N THR A 212 -16.02 -6.55 -6.06
CA THR A 212 -15.79 -5.47 -5.09
C THR A 212 -17.00 -4.54 -5.01
N GLU A 213 -17.27 -4.07 -3.79
CA GLU A 213 -18.30 -3.05 -3.54
C GLU A 213 -17.70 -1.64 -3.40
N ASP A 214 -16.38 -1.57 -3.14
CA ASP A 214 -15.67 -0.32 -2.96
C ASP A 214 -15.00 0.11 -4.27
N TYR A 215 -15.46 1.22 -4.85
CA TYR A 215 -14.87 1.74 -6.07
C TYR A 215 -14.90 3.26 -6.17
N ILE A 216 -14.00 3.78 -6.98
CA ILE A 216 -13.85 5.21 -7.29
C ILE A 216 -13.92 5.38 -8.80
N VAL A 217 -14.72 6.33 -9.25
CA VAL A 217 -14.74 6.76 -10.66
C VAL A 217 -14.23 8.19 -10.71
N ALA A 218 -13.16 8.43 -11.45
CA ALA A 218 -12.64 9.76 -11.73
C ALA A 218 -12.80 10.06 -13.23
N ILE A 219 -13.59 11.08 -13.53
CA ILE A 219 -13.88 11.52 -14.89
C ILE A 219 -13.20 12.87 -15.10
N TYR A 220 -12.30 12.90 -16.05
CA TYR A 220 -11.57 14.09 -16.48
C TYR A 220 -12.21 14.61 -17.77
N PHE A 221 -12.63 15.86 -17.77
CA PHE A 221 -13.14 16.55 -18.95
C PHE A 221 -12.09 17.55 -19.40
N GLU A 222 -11.47 17.29 -20.53
CA GLU A 222 -10.46 18.16 -21.11
C GLU A 222 -11.10 19.07 -22.19
N ASN A 223 -10.75 20.36 -22.15
CA ASN A 223 -11.18 21.35 -23.14
C ASN A 223 -10.09 22.41 -23.25
N LYS A 224 -9.32 22.43 -24.33
CA LYS A 224 -8.19 23.35 -24.62
C LYS A 224 -7.21 23.48 -23.45
N ASN A 225 -7.39 24.48 -22.62
CA ASN A 225 -6.53 24.79 -21.49
C ASN A 225 -7.21 24.50 -20.14
N ASN A 226 -8.39 23.90 -20.15
CA ASN A 226 -9.16 23.63 -18.93
C ASN A 226 -9.34 22.14 -18.72
N LEU A 227 -9.07 21.69 -17.49
CA LEU A 227 -9.34 20.36 -17.05
C LEU A 227 -10.33 20.41 -15.88
N ARG A 228 -11.50 19.79 -16.06
CA ARG A 228 -12.48 19.59 -14.98
C ARG A 228 -12.46 18.14 -14.54
N VAL A 229 -12.43 17.92 -13.24
CA VAL A 229 -12.44 16.58 -12.67
C VAL A 229 -13.71 16.37 -11.85
N LEU A 230 -14.39 15.26 -12.09
CA LEU A 230 -15.49 14.76 -11.28
C LEU A 230 -15.06 13.43 -10.66
N SER A 231 -15.05 13.33 -9.35
CA SER A 231 -14.77 12.08 -8.65
C SER A 231 -15.97 11.64 -7.83
N LYS A 232 -16.30 10.35 -7.92
CA LYS A 232 -17.34 9.69 -7.13
C LYS A 232 -16.77 8.47 -6.43
N MET A 233 -17.10 8.30 -5.18
CA MET A 233 -16.72 7.13 -4.37
C MET A 233 -18.01 6.39 -3.96
N PHE A 234 -17.97 5.09 -4.01
CA PHE A 234 -19.09 4.20 -3.70
C PHE A 234 -18.65 3.14 -2.71
#